data_9c252e72ef5400ac041c5acbe42a1c1a
#
_entry.id   9c252e72ef5400ac041c5acbe42a1c1a
#
_cell.length_a   1.000
_cell.length_b   1.000
_cell.length_c   1.000
_cell.angle_alpha   90.00
_cell.angle_beta   90.00
_cell.angle_gamma   90.00
#
_symmetry.space_group_name_H-M   'P 1'
#
loop_
_entity.id
_entity.type
_entity.pdbx_description
1 polymer ?
#
loop_
_entity_poly.entity_id
_entity_poly.type
_entity_poly.pdbx_seq_one_letter_code
_entity_poly.pdbx_strand_id
1 'polypeptide(L)'
;MTMQYDNLEDKLSQLVEYTKDSGKIDLSLYTEYDVKRGLRDSTGKGVLTGLTEISDVIGFDIDERTGEKVPTDGRLYFQGYNVADLIKGMEGRRFGFEEITYLLLFGSLPTEPQLNDFNEILSIYRELPDTFVRDVVMKATSKNMMNTLQRCVLTLYSYDEKPDDISIPNVLRQALSLIAKMPLIAVYGYHAYRHYHENQNLIIRNPKPELSIAENILQMLHPDGDYTALEAKVLDVALILHADHGGGNNSTFTTHVVSSSGTDTYSAVAASLSSLKGPRHGGANLKVMEMFENIEENVTNWEDENELRTYLTKILDREAFDGTCLIYGMGHAVYTLSDPRCVILKEYAKKLSAEKHREKEFALYESVERIAGECIARKRRLLKPVCANVDFYSGFVYAMLGLPKELYTPIFAISRISGWSAHRIEELVNEGKIIRPAYKYVGHHRPYVAIERRTPRKTSHSFSNN
;
A
#
# COMPACT_ATOMS: atom_id res chain seq x y z
N MET A 1 -27.30 8.47 33.93
CA MET A 1 -26.56 8.52 32.66
C MET A 1 -26.98 7.43 31.67
N THR A 2 -27.49 6.29 32.09
CA THR A 2 -27.89 5.14 31.25
C THR A 2 -29.15 5.39 30.38
N MET A 3 -30.15 6.09 30.86
CA MET A 3 -31.39 6.34 30.09
C MET A 3 -31.21 7.23 28.83
N GLN A 4 -30.09 7.94 28.70
CA GLN A 4 -29.84 8.85 27.57
C GLN A 4 -29.22 8.10 26.39
N TYR A 5 -28.65 6.91 26.59
CA TYR A 5 -27.99 6.12 25.55
C TYR A 5 -28.95 5.21 24.79
N ASP A 6 -29.92 4.59 25.45
CA ASP A 6 -30.88 3.69 24.77
C ASP A 6 -31.69 4.43 23.68
N ASN A 7 -32.03 5.71 23.94
CA ASN A 7 -32.72 6.56 22.98
C ASN A 7 -31.77 7.06 21.85
N LEU A 8 -30.45 7.00 22.02
CA LEU A 8 -29.48 7.42 21.00
C LEU A 8 -29.28 6.35 19.91
N GLU A 9 -29.17 5.08 20.30
CA GLU A 9 -29.00 3.97 19.35
C GLU A 9 -30.19 3.82 18.40
N ASP A 10 -31.42 3.94 18.93
CA ASP A 10 -32.65 3.92 18.13
C ASP A 10 -32.69 5.09 17.12
N LYS A 11 -32.34 6.28 17.57
CA LYS A 11 -32.26 7.46 16.71
C LYS A 11 -31.20 7.34 15.65
N LEU A 12 -30.01 6.80 16.00
CA LEU A 12 -28.93 6.55 15.06
C LEU A 12 -29.34 5.49 14.02
N SER A 13 -29.99 4.41 14.45
CA SER A 13 -30.49 3.38 13.56
C SER A 13 -31.46 3.93 12.51
N GLN A 14 -32.40 4.80 12.94
CA GLN A 14 -33.29 5.47 12.01
C GLN A 14 -32.56 6.39 11.02
N LEU A 15 -31.57 7.15 11.49
CA LEU A 15 -30.74 8.00 10.63
C LEU A 15 -29.93 7.20 9.63
N VAL A 16 -29.42 6.02 10.03
CA VAL A 16 -28.70 5.09 9.15
C VAL A 16 -29.61 4.63 7.99
N GLU A 17 -30.85 4.27 8.25
CA GLU A 17 -31.79 3.90 7.17
C GLU A 17 -32.05 5.07 6.22
N TYR A 18 -32.25 6.29 6.73
CA TYR A 18 -32.38 7.47 5.86
C TYR A 18 -31.12 7.69 5.00
N THR A 19 -29.93 7.44 5.55
CA THR A 19 -28.66 7.60 4.84
C THR A 19 -28.52 6.57 3.71
N LYS A 20 -28.83 5.30 3.98
CA LYS A 20 -28.81 4.23 2.97
C LYS A 20 -29.73 4.53 1.80
N ASP A 21 -30.96 4.95 2.08
CA ASP A 21 -31.95 5.29 1.05
C ASP A 21 -31.54 6.49 0.21
N SER A 22 -30.99 7.54 0.86
CA SER A 22 -30.61 8.78 0.16
C SER A 22 -29.31 8.68 -0.62
N GLY A 23 -28.38 7.79 -0.19
CA GLY A 23 -27.08 7.64 -0.81
C GLY A 23 -27.05 6.67 -1.99
N LYS A 24 -28.17 5.98 -2.28
CA LYS A 24 -28.22 4.97 -3.34
C LYS A 24 -28.32 5.61 -4.73
N ILE A 25 -27.36 5.31 -5.60
CA ILE A 25 -27.38 5.71 -7.02
C ILE A 25 -27.65 4.45 -7.83
N ASP A 26 -28.59 4.54 -8.80
CA ASP A 26 -28.88 3.46 -9.73
C ASP A 26 -27.65 3.17 -10.60
N LEU A 27 -27.24 1.92 -10.63
CA LEU A 27 -26.05 1.48 -11.37
C LEU A 27 -26.21 1.66 -12.89
N SER A 28 -27.42 1.66 -13.43
CA SER A 28 -27.68 1.92 -14.84
C SER A 28 -27.24 3.29 -15.30
N LEU A 29 -27.28 4.31 -14.40
CA LEU A 29 -26.86 5.67 -14.68
C LEU A 29 -25.38 5.78 -15.00
N TYR A 30 -24.53 4.87 -14.46
CA TYR A 30 -23.10 4.85 -14.82
C TYR A 30 -22.89 4.48 -16.30
N THR A 31 -23.74 3.61 -16.84
CA THR A 31 -23.72 3.27 -18.26
C THR A 31 -24.36 4.36 -19.10
N GLU A 32 -25.51 4.90 -18.67
CA GLU A 32 -26.23 5.99 -19.37
C GLU A 32 -25.35 7.22 -19.58
N TYR A 33 -24.62 7.64 -18.54
CA TYR A 33 -23.75 8.82 -18.59
C TYR A 33 -22.29 8.50 -18.93
N ASP A 34 -21.98 7.26 -19.33
CA ASP A 34 -20.61 6.79 -19.65
C ASP A 34 -19.58 7.10 -18.54
N VAL A 35 -19.99 6.95 -17.26
CA VAL A 35 -19.12 7.23 -16.12
C VAL A 35 -18.12 6.11 -15.91
N LYS A 36 -16.84 6.44 -15.91
CA LYS A 36 -15.73 5.50 -15.69
C LYS A 36 -15.56 5.25 -14.17
N ARG A 37 -16.24 4.24 -13.62
CA ARG A 37 -16.16 3.90 -12.19
C ARG A 37 -14.72 3.55 -11.79
N GLY A 38 -14.20 4.22 -10.76
CA GLY A 38 -12.81 4.06 -10.35
C GLY A 38 -11.81 4.50 -11.44
N LEU A 39 -12.22 5.41 -12.32
CA LEU A 39 -11.43 5.89 -13.47
C LEU A 39 -11.01 4.75 -14.43
N ARG A 40 -11.87 3.73 -14.57
CA ARG A 40 -11.72 2.64 -15.54
C ARG A 40 -13.00 2.44 -16.35
N ASP A 41 -12.84 2.16 -17.64
CA ASP A 41 -13.97 1.80 -18.50
C ASP A 41 -14.43 0.34 -18.25
N SER A 42 -15.46 -0.09 -18.99
CA SER A 42 -16.02 -1.44 -18.88
C SER A 42 -15.05 -2.55 -19.29
N THR A 43 -13.99 -2.24 -20.03
CA THR A 43 -12.93 -3.18 -20.43
C THR A 43 -11.79 -3.23 -19.43
N GLY A 44 -11.84 -2.38 -18.37
CA GLY A 44 -10.80 -2.25 -17.37
C GLY A 44 -9.66 -1.28 -17.76
N LYS A 45 -9.75 -0.61 -18.92
CA LYS A 45 -8.76 0.39 -19.34
C LYS A 45 -8.87 1.64 -18.45
N GLY A 46 -7.73 2.08 -17.90
CA GLY A 46 -7.64 3.31 -17.12
C GLY A 46 -7.87 4.57 -17.94
N VAL A 47 -8.50 5.57 -17.33
CA VAL A 47 -8.56 6.92 -17.88
C VAL A 47 -7.20 7.57 -17.74
N LEU A 48 -6.65 8.14 -18.82
CA LEU A 48 -5.40 8.89 -18.76
C LEU A 48 -5.67 10.24 -18.09
N THR A 49 -5.10 10.43 -16.91
CA THR A 49 -5.36 11.61 -16.06
C THR A 49 -4.14 12.50 -15.85
N GLY A 50 -2.94 12.04 -16.21
CA GLY A 50 -1.69 12.79 -16.06
C GLY A 50 -0.54 12.15 -16.82
N LEU A 51 0.59 12.81 -16.77
CA LEU A 51 1.87 12.37 -17.33
C LEU A 51 2.88 12.27 -16.19
N THR A 52 3.83 11.35 -16.28
CA THR A 52 4.94 11.19 -15.33
C THR A 52 6.17 10.62 -16.00
N GLU A 53 7.35 11.03 -15.55
CA GLU A 53 8.63 10.43 -15.91
C GLU A 53 9.18 9.55 -14.75
N ILE A 54 8.50 9.51 -13.59
CA ILE A 54 9.00 8.83 -12.39
C ILE A 54 9.02 7.33 -12.57
N SER A 55 7.92 6.73 -13.07
CA SER A 55 7.87 5.29 -13.28
C SER A 55 6.88 4.87 -14.35
N ASP A 56 7.14 3.72 -14.98
CA ASP A 56 6.28 3.11 -15.97
C ASP A 56 5.97 1.66 -15.63
N VAL A 57 4.70 1.27 -15.82
CA VAL A 57 4.15 -0.05 -15.43
C VAL A 57 3.55 -0.68 -16.68
N ILE A 58 4.26 -1.66 -17.27
CA ILE A 58 3.91 -2.27 -18.55
C ILE A 58 3.51 -3.72 -18.34
N GLY A 59 2.31 -4.10 -18.82
CA GLY A 59 1.79 -5.48 -18.81
C GLY A 59 1.37 -5.97 -20.20
N PHE A 60 1.61 -5.18 -21.23
CA PHE A 60 1.30 -5.54 -22.64
C PHE A 60 2.26 -4.83 -23.60
N ASP A 61 2.48 -5.45 -24.74
CA ASP A 61 3.10 -4.81 -25.90
C ASP A 61 2.02 -4.45 -26.94
N ILE A 62 2.37 -3.59 -27.89
CA ILE A 62 1.51 -3.28 -29.05
C ILE A 62 2.05 -4.07 -30.23
N ASP A 63 1.22 -4.93 -30.82
CA ASP A 63 1.57 -5.59 -32.07
C ASP A 63 1.70 -4.54 -33.19
N GLU A 64 2.89 -4.39 -33.72
CA GLU A 64 3.19 -3.35 -34.72
C GLU A 64 2.35 -3.49 -35.99
N ARG A 65 1.87 -4.68 -36.33
CA ARG A 65 1.09 -4.97 -37.52
C ARG A 65 -0.40 -4.70 -37.34
N THR A 66 -0.95 -5.03 -36.16
CA THR A 66 -2.40 -4.92 -35.92
C THR A 66 -2.78 -3.71 -35.07
N GLY A 67 -1.82 -3.12 -34.34
CA GLY A 67 -2.08 -2.08 -33.34
C GLY A 67 -2.76 -2.59 -32.07
N GLU A 68 -2.94 -3.90 -31.95
CA GLU A 68 -3.61 -4.51 -30.80
C GLU A 68 -2.67 -4.72 -29.62
N LYS A 69 -3.23 -4.68 -28.41
CA LYS A 69 -2.51 -4.97 -27.19
C LYS A 69 -2.32 -6.47 -27.01
N VAL A 70 -1.06 -6.91 -26.94
CA VAL A 70 -0.69 -8.30 -26.67
C VAL A 70 -0.14 -8.38 -25.25
N PRO A 71 -0.73 -9.22 -24.36
CA PRO A 71 -0.18 -9.44 -23.02
C PRO A 71 1.26 -9.93 -23.07
N THR A 72 2.13 -9.29 -22.29
CA THR A 72 3.55 -9.64 -22.13
C THR A 72 3.90 -9.83 -20.66
N ASP A 73 5.09 -10.32 -20.38
CA ASP A 73 5.63 -10.32 -19.02
C ASP A 73 5.68 -8.89 -18.50
N GLY A 74 5.30 -8.73 -17.22
CA GLY A 74 5.26 -7.44 -16.60
C GLY A 74 6.63 -6.79 -16.52
N ARG A 75 6.69 -5.49 -16.76
CA ARG A 75 7.91 -4.68 -16.61
C ARG A 75 7.59 -3.46 -15.76
N LEU A 76 8.49 -3.14 -14.87
CA LEU A 76 8.45 -1.94 -14.03
C LEU A 76 9.74 -1.15 -14.26
N TYR A 77 9.58 0.13 -14.57
CA TYR A 77 10.70 1.03 -14.79
C TYR A 77 10.67 2.16 -13.78
N PHE A 78 11.82 2.51 -13.24
CA PHE A 78 12.03 3.73 -12.45
C PHE A 78 12.95 4.66 -13.25
N GLN A 79 12.48 5.85 -13.57
CA GLN A 79 13.21 6.83 -14.37
C GLN A 79 13.84 6.19 -15.65
N GLY A 80 13.06 5.30 -16.30
CA GLY A 80 13.50 4.59 -17.50
C GLY A 80 14.37 3.35 -17.29
N TYR A 81 14.82 3.04 -16.06
CA TYR A 81 15.60 1.85 -15.75
C TYR A 81 14.69 0.70 -15.33
N ASN A 82 14.89 -0.49 -15.92
CA ASN A 82 14.14 -1.69 -15.51
C ASN A 82 14.51 -2.11 -14.09
N VAL A 83 13.51 -2.30 -13.22
CA VAL A 83 13.72 -2.64 -11.81
C VAL A 83 14.48 -3.97 -11.64
N ALA A 84 14.26 -4.95 -12.53
CA ALA A 84 15.01 -6.22 -12.49
C ALA A 84 16.50 -6.01 -12.74
N ASP A 85 16.86 -5.16 -13.71
CA ASP A 85 18.27 -4.83 -14.00
C ASP A 85 18.90 -4.01 -12.88
N LEU A 86 18.14 -3.08 -12.26
CA LEU A 86 18.60 -2.31 -11.10
C LEU A 86 18.96 -3.25 -9.94
N ILE A 87 18.05 -4.16 -9.56
CA ILE A 87 18.28 -5.09 -8.45
C ILE A 87 19.46 -6.03 -8.73
N LYS A 88 19.57 -6.52 -9.97
CA LYS A 88 20.71 -7.34 -10.39
C LYS A 88 22.03 -6.57 -10.33
N GLY A 89 22.05 -5.31 -10.74
CA GLY A 89 23.22 -4.44 -10.67
C GLY A 89 23.66 -4.08 -9.25
N MET A 90 22.74 -4.22 -8.28
CA MET A 90 22.98 -3.97 -6.84
C MET A 90 23.27 -5.26 -6.06
N GLU A 91 23.48 -6.40 -6.73
CA GLU A 91 23.81 -7.66 -6.04
C GLU A 91 25.15 -7.51 -5.28
N GLY A 92 25.16 -7.93 -4.00
CA GLY A 92 26.33 -7.78 -3.12
C GLY A 92 26.58 -6.36 -2.60
N ARG A 93 25.76 -5.35 -3.01
CA ARG A 93 25.90 -3.97 -2.51
C ARG A 93 24.91 -3.69 -1.40
N ARG A 94 25.26 -2.76 -0.51
CA ARG A 94 24.40 -2.16 0.53
C ARG A 94 23.74 -0.90 -0.04
N PHE A 95 22.77 -0.35 0.68
CA PHE A 95 22.10 0.92 0.34
C PHE A 95 21.35 0.92 -1.00
N GLY A 96 20.80 -0.24 -1.39
CA GLY A 96 20.07 -0.34 -2.66
C GLY A 96 18.80 0.52 -2.66
N PHE A 97 18.05 0.54 -1.56
CA PHE A 97 16.85 1.36 -1.44
C PHE A 97 17.18 2.86 -1.45
N GLU A 98 18.26 3.27 -0.82
CA GLU A 98 18.74 4.66 -0.86
C GLU A 98 19.16 5.07 -2.28
N GLU A 99 19.83 4.19 -3.04
CA GLU A 99 20.19 4.43 -4.44
C GLU A 99 18.94 4.59 -5.31
N ILE A 100 17.91 3.78 -5.11
CA ILE A 100 16.62 3.90 -5.82
C ILE A 100 15.87 5.17 -5.38
N THR A 101 15.92 5.53 -4.10
CA THR A 101 15.34 6.78 -3.61
C THR A 101 15.99 7.99 -4.29
N TYR A 102 17.32 7.97 -4.41
CA TYR A 102 18.07 8.99 -5.17
C TYR A 102 17.62 9.04 -6.64
N LEU A 103 17.55 7.88 -7.29
CA LEU A 103 17.12 7.79 -8.69
C LEU A 103 15.71 8.39 -8.90
N LEU A 104 14.75 8.03 -8.07
CA LEU A 104 13.36 8.53 -8.16
C LEU A 104 13.28 10.04 -7.96
N LEU A 105 14.07 10.60 -7.02
CA LEU A 105 14.04 12.04 -6.70
C LEU A 105 14.79 12.91 -7.71
N PHE A 106 15.89 12.40 -8.30
CA PHE A 106 16.82 13.20 -9.10
C PHE A 106 16.94 12.76 -10.56
N GLY A 107 16.26 11.69 -10.97
CA GLY A 107 16.17 11.27 -12.37
C GLY A 107 17.42 10.57 -12.94
N SER A 108 18.45 10.31 -12.11
CA SER A 108 19.68 9.65 -12.54
C SER A 108 20.27 8.80 -11.40
N LEU A 109 20.98 7.74 -11.76
CA LEU A 109 21.73 6.94 -10.79
C LEU A 109 22.89 7.75 -10.18
N PRO A 110 23.09 7.68 -8.85
CA PRO A 110 24.19 8.38 -8.21
C PRO A 110 25.54 7.74 -8.54
N THR A 111 26.59 8.54 -8.59
CA THR A 111 27.95 8.05 -8.42
C THR A 111 28.17 7.62 -6.97
N GLU A 112 29.23 6.83 -6.71
CA GLU A 112 29.55 6.39 -5.34
C GLU A 112 29.71 7.58 -4.33
N PRO A 113 30.44 8.68 -4.65
CA PRO A 113 30.47 9.85 -3.78
C PRO A 113 29.09 10.48 -3.54
N GLN A 114 28.26 10.60 -4.59
CA GLN A 114 26.90 11.16 -4.45
C GLN A 114 26.00 10.28 -3.57
N LEU A 115 26.11 8.95 -3.66
CA LEU A 115 25.37 8.05 -2.80
C LEU A 115 25.82 8.16 -1.34
N ASN A 116 27.13 8.30 -1.11
CA ASN A 116 27.66 8.52 0.23
C ASN A 116 27.18 9.83 0.86
N ASP A 117 27.25 10.94 0.11
CA ASP A 117 26.72 12.24 0.55
C ASP A 117 25.21 12.16 0.84
N PHE A 118 24.45 11.45 -0.01
CA PHE A 118 23.02 11.25 0.17
C PHE A 118 22.70 10.46 1.44
N ASN A 119 23.45 9.39 1.71
CA ASN A 119 23.30 8.58 2.92
C ASN A 119 23.65 9.39 4.19
N GLU A 120 24.66 10.24 4.12
CA GLU A 120 25.00 11.17 5.22
C GLU A 120 23.82 12.13 5.49
N ILE A 121 23.25 12.74 4.46
CA ILE A 121 22.07 13.62 4.58
C ILE A 121 20.90 12.88 5.22
N LEU A 122 20.56 11.67 4.76
CA LEU A 122 19.50 10.88 5.34
C LEU A 122 19.79 10.51 6.80
N SER A 123 21.04 10.22 7.13
CA SER A 123 21.46 9.94 8.50
C SER A 123 21.22 11.13 9.43
N ILE A 124 21.57 12.34 8.99
CA ILE A 124 21.33 13.58 9.75
C ILE A 124 19.82 13.82 9.93
N TYR A 125 19.03 13.61 8.89
CA TYR A 125 17.57 13.82 8.95
C TYR A 125 16.80 12.75 9.75
N ARG A 126 17.42 11.63 10.16
CA ARG A 126 16.80 10.62 11.02
C ARG A 126 16.44 11.14 12.40
N GLU A 127 17.14 12.15 12.90
CA GLU A 127 16.89 12.69 14.23
C GLU A 127 15.45 13.21 14.35
N LEU A 128 14.70 12.67 15.31
CA LEU A 128 13.37 13.14 15.66
C LEU A 128 13.48 14.36 16.56
N PRO A 129 12.51 15.29 16.52
CA PRO A 129 12.52 16.44 17.42
C PRO A 129 12.57 16.01 18.90
N ASP A 130 13.17 16.85 19.74
CA ASP A 130 13.22 16.63 21.19
C ASP A 130 11.85 16.29 21.74
N THR A 131 11.80 15.30 22.61
CA THR A 131 10.58 14.79 23.25
C THR A 131 9.53 14.16 22.31
N PHE A 132 9.69 14.20 20.97
CA PHE A 132 8.71 13.72 20.00
C PHE A 132 8.32 12.25 20.25
N VAL A 133 9.28 11.38 20.52
CA VAL A 133 9.01 9.96 20.81
C VAL A 133 8.10 9.83 22.03
N ARG A 134 8.43 10.52 23.13
CA ARG A 134 7.66 10.49 24.37
C ARG A 134 6.27 11.11 24.22
N ASP A 135 6.19 12.31 23.63
CA ASP A 135 4.97 13.12 23.68
C ASP A 135 4.02 12.84 22.51
N VAL A 136 4.51 12.29 21.39
CA VAL A 136 3.71 12.02 20.19
C VAL A 136 3.57 10.53 19.93
N VAL A 137 4.69 9.80 19.83
CA VAL A 137 4.66 8.38 19.47
C VAL A 137 4.07 7.55 20.61
N MET A 138 4.57 7.75 21.83
CA MET A 138 4.24 6.92 23.00
C MET A 138 2.96 7.35 23.72
N LYS A 139 2.58 8.62 23.70
CA LYS A 139 1.48 9.14 24.52
C LYS A 139 0.10 8.74 24.01
N ALA A 140 -0.06 8.56 22.71
CA ALA A 140 -1.33 8.18 22.08
C ALA A 140 -1.12 6.95 21.20
N THR A 141 -0.81 5.81 21.82
CA THR A 141 -0.58 4.56 21.09
C THR A 141 -1.84 4.08 20.38
N SER A 142 -1.67 3.50 19.20
CA SER A 142 -2.74 2.92 18.40
C SER A 142 -2.45 1.46 18.08
N LYS A 143 -3.49 0.63 18.06
CA LYS A 143 -3.39 -0.74 17.52
C LYS A 143 -3.12 -0.78 16.02
N ASN A 144 -3.28 0.34 15.34
CA ASN A 144 -3.04 0.47 13.90
C ASN A 144 -1.82 1.36 13.64
N MET A 145 -0.72 0.75 13.19
CA MET A 145 0.55 1.46 12.96
C MET A 145 0.46 2.49 11.83
N MET A 146 -0.39 2.28 10.83
CA MET A 146 -0.64 3.30 9.81
C MET A 146 -1.31 4.56 10.39
N ASN A 147 -2.18 4.41 11.40
CA ASN A 147 -2.72 5.56 12.13
C ASN A 147 -1.63 6.28 12.91
N THR A 148 -0.71 5.53 13.55
CA THR A 148 0.45 6.12 14.25
C THR A 148 1.32 6.92 13.27
N LEU A 149 1.68 6.35 12.12
CA LEU A 149 2.45 7.06 11.08
C LEU A 149 1.77 8.35 10.63
N GLN A 150 0.49 8.31 10.30
CA GLN A 150 -0.28 9.48 9.86
C GLN A 150 -0.26 10.62 10.88
N ARG A 151 -0.56 10.30 12.15
CA ARG A 151 -0.56 11.29 13.24
C ARG A 151 0.81 11.89 13.43
N CYS A 152 1.84 11.06 13.42
CA CYS A 152 3.21 11.51 13.59
C CYS A 152 3.66 12.41 12.44
N VAL A 153 3.36 12.04 11.19
CA VAL A 153 3.65 12.87 10.01
C VAL A 153 2.96 14.22 10.12
N LEU A 154 1.66 14.26 10.43
CA LEU A 154 0.93 15.53 10.61
C LEU A 154 1.48 16.35 11.78
N THR A 155 1.91 15.70 12.85
CA THR A 155 2.47 16.42 14.01
C THR A 155 3.85 17.01 13.70
N LEU A 156 4.65 16.37 12.82
CA LEU A 156 5.95 16.93 12.39
C LEU A 156 5.82 18.31 11.71
N TYR A 157 4.67 18.61 11.10
CA TYR A 157 4.34 19.96 10.61
C TYR A 157 4.58 21.03 11.67
N SER A 158 4.18 20.78 12.92
CA SER A 158 4.30 21.75 14.03
C SER A 158 5.74 21.95 14.53
N TYR A 159 6.66 21.10 14.09
CA TYR A 159 8.10 21.19 14.42
C TYR A 159 8.93 21.74 13.26
N ASP A 160 8.32 22.04 12.12
CA ASP A 160 8.99 22.64 10.97
C ASP A 160 8.85 24.17 11.02
N GLU A 161 9.94 24.89 10.84
CA GLU A 161 9.93 26.36 10.81
C GLU A 161 9.25 26.94 9.56
N LYS A 162 9.18 26.15 8.47
CA LYS A 162 8.61 26.55 7.17
C LYS A 162 7.66 25.48 6.62
N PRO A 163 6.62 25.09 7.38
CA PRO A 163 5.79 23.93 6.99
C PRO A 163 5.02 24.18 5.69
N ASP A 164 4.54 25.40 5.45
CA ASP A 164 3.71 25.78 4.29
C ASP A 164 4.52 26.29 3.08
N ASP A 165 5.84 26.35 3.17
CA ASP A 165 6.68 26.73 2.03
C ASP A 165 6.78 25.56 1.05
N ILE A 166 6.09 25.70 -0.09
CA ILE A 166 6.07 24.70 -1.17
C ILE A 166 7.14 24.94 -2.24
N SER A 167 8.13 25.79 -1.99
CA SER A 167 9.29 25.91 -2.88
C SER A 167 10.02 24.56 -2.99
N ILE A 168 10.55 24.25 -4.18
CA ILE A 168 11.21 22.96 -4.44
C ILE A 168 12.31 22.64 -3.42
N PRO A 169 13.21 23.59 -3.04
CA PRO A 169 14.23 23.32 -2.02
C PRO A 169 13.63 22.92 -0.66
N ASN A 170 12.54 23.56 -0.23
CA ASN A 170 11.90 23.22 1.04
C ASN A 170 11.11 21.90 0.98
N VAL A 171 10.40 21.66 -0.10
CA VAL A 171 9.69 20.38 -0.31
C VAL A 171 10.68 19.21 -0.35
N LEU A 172 11.82 19.37 -1.04
CA LEU A 172 12.88 18.34 -1.03
C LEU A 172 13.42 18.10 0.38
N ARG A 173 13.73 19.15 1.14
CA ARG A 173 14.16 19.05 2.55
C ARG A 173 13.13 18.27 3.39
N GLN A 174 11.85 18.62 3.26
CA GLN A 174 10.76 17.95 3.98
C GLN A 174 10.63 16.48 3.56
N ALA A 175 10.72 16.18 2.28
CA ALA A 175 10.67 14.83 1.73
C ALA A 175 11.79 13.95 2.28
N LEU A 176 13.04 14.42 2.22
CA LEU A 176 14.21 13.71 2.77
C LEU A 176 14.08 13.48 4.28
N SER A 177 13.59 14.49 5.01
CA SER A 177 13.33 14.37 6.45
C SER A 177 12.28 13.28 6.74
N LEU A 178 11.18 13.22 5.99
CA LEU A 178 10.13 12.22 6.18
C LEU A 178 10.60 10.81 5.78
N ILE A 179 11.34 10.68 4.66
CA ILE A 179 11.94 9.41 4.23
C ILE A 179 12.84 8.83 5.33
N ALA A 180 13.65 9.67 5.95
CA ALA A 180 14.57 9.26 7.00
C ALA A 180 13.87 8.94 8.35
N LYS A 181 12.78 9.65 8.69
CA LYS A 181 12.09 9.55 9.99
C LYS A 181 11.02 8.46 10.04
N MET A 182 10.35 8.16 8.93
CA MET A 182 9.23 7.20 8.92
C MET A 182 9.61 5.81 9.42
N PRO A 183 10.80 5.24 9.11
CA PRO A 183 11.24 3.97 9.68
C PRO A 183 11.27 3.98 11.22
N LEU A 184 11.81 5.04 11.81
CA LEU A 184 11.90 5.19 13.26
C LEU A 184 10.52 5.29 13.89
N ILE A 185 9.65 6.12 13.32
CA ILE A 185 8.28 6.32 13.81
C ILE A 185 7.50 5.01 13.77
N ALA A 186 7.66 4.21 12.71
CA ALA A 186 6.98 2.91 12.59
C ALA A 186 7.45 1.92 13.66
N VAL A 187 8.76 1.76 13.82
CA VAL A 187 9.35 0.82 14.79
C VAL A 187 9.06 1.25 16.23
N TYR A 188 9.26 2.54 16.55
CA TYR A 188 8.96 3.06 17.90
C TYR A 188 7.47 3.00 18.21
N GLY A 189 6.62 3.29 17.22
CA GLY A 189 5.17 3.12 17.35
C GLY A 189 4.76 1.70 17.67
N TYR A 190 5.40 0.71 17.02
CA TYR A 190 5.18 -0.70 17.28
C TYR A 190 5.64 -1.10 18.70
N HIS A 191 6.82 -0.71 19.14
CA HIS A 191 7.30 -0.98 20.50
C HIS A 191 6.42 -0.32 21.56
N ALA A 192 5.95 0.90 21.31
CA ALA A 192 4.99 1.57 22.18
C ALA A 192 3.64 0.82 22.22
N TYR A 193 3.13 0.36 21.08
CA TYR A 193 1.93 -0.47 21.02
C TYR A 193 2.10 -1.75 21.85
N ARG A 194 3.18 -2.50 21.66
CA ARG A 194 3.45 -3.71 22.45
C ARG A 194 3.54 -3.44 23.94
N HIS A 195 4.17 -2.33 24.32
CA HIS A 195 4.30 -1.97 25.73
C HIS A 195 2.94 -1.68 26.36
N TYR A 196 2.14 -0.80 25.75
CA TYR A 196 0.89 -0.33 26.38
C TYR A 196 -0.32 -1.24 26.17
N HIS A 197 -0.34 -2.05 25.11
CA HIS A 197 -1.49 -2.91 24.79
C HIS A 197 -1.23 -4.40 25.01
N GLU A 198 0.04 -4.84 25.02
CA GLU A 198 0.41 -6.25 25.20
C GLU A 198 1.26 -6.51 26.46
N ASN A 199 1.51 -5.48 27.28
CA ASN A 199 2.31 -5.56 28.51
C ASN A 199 3.75 -6.10 28.28
N GLN A 200 4.33 -5.83 27.12
CA GLN A 200 5.71 -6.18 26.79
C GLN A 200 6.69 -5.10 27.26
N ASN A 201 7.95 -5.46 27.40
CA ASN A 201 9.00 -4.49 27.73
C ASN A 201 9.13 -3.46 26.62
N LEU A 202 9.28 -2.18 26.99
CA LEU A 202 9.56 -1.12 26.05
C LEU A 202 11.04 -1.17 25.63
N ILE A 203 11.28 -1.42 24.35
CA ILE A 203 12.61 -1.41 23.76
C ILE A 203 12.71 -0.25 22.80
N ILE A 204 13.62 0.70 23.08
CA ILE A 204 13.92 1.81 22.18
C ILE A 204 15.41 1.74 21.84
N ARG A 205 15.71 1.44 20.58
CA ARG A 205 17.06 1.45 20.03
C ARG A 205 17.23 2.62 19.07
N ASN A 206 18.31 3.35 19.23
CA ASN A 206 18.65 4.44 18.32
C ASN A 206 19.13 3.85 16.98
N PRO A 207 18.81 4.51 15.86
CA PRO A 207 19.37 4.15 14.57
C PRO A 207 20.87 4.42 14.57
N LYS A 208 21.60 3.64 13.79
CA LYS A 208 23.04 3.81 13.62
C LYS A 208 23.30 4.54 12.31
N PRO A 209 24.15 5.57 12.30
CA PRO A 209 24.42 6.37 11.10
C PRO A 209 24.95 5.57 9.92
N GLU A 210 25.81 4.58 10.19
CA GLU A 210 26.48 3.76 9.20
C GLU A 210 25.60 2.65 8.59
N LEU A 211 24.37 2.44 9.12
CA LEU A 211 23.46 1.42 8.63
C LEU A 211 22.47 2.00 7.63
N SER A 212 22.12 1.17 6.62
CA SER A 212 21.05 1.47 5.69
C SER A 212 19.68 1.54 6.38
N ILE A 213 18.65 2.02 5.67
CA ILE A 213 17.28 2.03 6.18
C ILE A 213 16.80 0.61 6.51
N ALA A 214 17.07 -0.37 5.61
CA ALA A 214 16.70 -1.76 5.86
C ALA A 214 17.39 -2.33 7.10
N GLU A 215 18.69 -2.13 7.22
CA GLU A 215 19.49 -2.60 8.37
C GLU A 215 19.03 -1.93 9.68
N ASN A 216 18.75 -0.62 9.66
CA ASN A 216 18.24 0.09 10.83
C ASN A 216 16.86 -0.42 11.27
N ILE A 217 15.95 -0.73 10.34
CA ILE A 217 14.66 -1.33 10.67
C ILE A 217 14.86 -2.65 11.43
N LEU A 218 15.68 -3.56 10.91
CA LEU A 218 15.95 -4.85 11.54
C LEU A 218 16.64 -4.69 12.89
N GLN A 219 17.69 -3.87 12.96
CA GLN A 219 18.45 -3.62 14.19
C GLN A 219 17.59 -3.00 15.30
N MET A 220 16.67 -2.09 14.96
CA MET A 220 15.78 -1.47 15.94
C MET A 220 14.63 -2.39 16.37
N LEU A 221 14.20 -3.29 15.49
CA LEU A 221 13.02 -4.14 15.71
C LEU A 221 13.36 -5.43 16.45
N HIS A 222 14.47 -6.10 16.09
CA HIS A 222 14.82 -7.38 16.70
C HIS A 222 15.25 -7.22 18.17
N PRO A 223 14.87 -8.16 19.05
CA PRO A 223 15.13 -8.05 20.49
C PRO A 223 16.61 -7.84 20.84
N ASP A 224 17.50 -8.52 20.13
CA ASP A 224 18.96 -8.42 20.34
C ASP A 224 19.64 -7.45 19.38
N GLY A 225 18.90 -6.95 18.38
CA GLY A 225 19.42 -6.07 17.33
C GLY A 225 20.21 -6.79 16.26
N ASP A 226 20.17 -8.12 16.25
CA ASP A 226 20.90 -8.97 15.32
C ASP A 226 20.08 -9.27 14.07
N TYR A 227 20.78 -9.36 12.94
CA TYR A 227 20.21 -9.76 11.64
C TYR A 227 21.34 -10.33 10.77
N THR A 228 20.98 -11.15 9.78
CA THR A 228 21.94 -11.68 8.82
C THR A 228 22.09 -10.75 7.62
N ALA A 229 23.18 -10.90 6.87
CA ALA A 229 23.37 -10.14 5.63
C ALA A 229 22.27 -10.44 4.59
N LEU A 230 21.73 -11.66 4.59
CA LEU A 230 20.64 -12.04 3.71
C LEU A 230 19.32 -11.35 4.14
N GLU A 231 19.00 -11.31 5.43
CA GLU A 231 17.84 -10.60 5.94
C GLU A 231 17.85 -9.11 5.56
N ALA A 232 19.00 -8.45 5.77
CA ALA A 232 19.17 -7.05 5.38
C ALA A 232 18.97 -6.86 3.87
N LYS A 233 19.56 -7.73 3.03
CA LYS A 233 19.42 -7.66 1.58
C LYS A 233 17.98 -7.92 1.12
N VAL A 234 17.30 -8.88 1.74
CA VAL A 234 15.90 -9.21 1.40
C VAL A 234 14.97 -8.05 1.74
N LEU A 235 15.14 -7.41 2.89
CA LEU A 235 14.36 -6.23 3.25
C LEU A 235 14.68 -5.04 2.34
N ASP A 236 15.95 -4.81 2.01
CA ASP A 236 16.38 -3.79 1.06
C ASP A 236 15.70 -3.95 -0.30
N VAL A 237 15.70 -5.18 -0.86
CA VAL A 237 15.01 -5.51 -2.11
C VAL A 237 13.48 -5.31 -1.98
N ALA A 238 12.88 -5.74 -0.89
CA ALA A 238 11.46 -5.52 -0.66
C ALA A 238 11.09 -4.02 -0.65
N LEU A 239 11.92 -3.17 -0.03
CA LEU A 239 11.77 -1.72 -0.07
C LEU A 239 11.91 -1.18 -1.50
N ILE A 240 12.88 -1.64 -2.29
CA ILE A 240 13.04 -1.25 -3.70
C ILE A 240 11.77 -1.58 -4.49
N LEU A 241 11.25 -2.80 -4.36
CA LEU A 241 10.08 -3.25 -5.13
C LEU A 241 8.78 -2.51 -4.81
N HIS A 242 8.69 -1.90 -3.63
CA HIS A 242 7.54 -1.12 -3.22
C HIS A 242 7.71 0.40 -3.41
N ALA A 243 8.91 0.89 -3.79
CA ALA A 243 9.26 2.31 -3.81
C ALA A 243 8.32 3.15 -4.69
N ASP A 244 7.94 2.65 -5.87
CA ASP A 244 6.91 3.26 -6.70
C ASP A 244 6.17 2.24 -7.58
N HIS A 245 5.01 2.64 -8.12
CA HIS A 245 4.21 1.80 -9.03
C HIS A 245 3.26 2.63 -9.90
N GLY A 246 3.78 3.71 -10.45
CA GLY A 246 3.08 4.59 -11.39
C GLY A 246 2.17 5.63 -10.76
N GLY A 247 2.00 6.74 -11.46
CA GLY A 247 1.15 7.87 -11.03
C GLY A 247 -0.32 7.53 -10.84
N GLY A 248 -0.80 6.46 -11.50
CA GLY A 248 -2.18 5.96 -11.37
C GLY A 248 -2.43 5.05 -10.16
N ASN A 249 -1.42 4.71 -9.37
CA ASN A 249 -1.59 4.00 -8.10
C ASN A 249 -2.42 4.85 -7.14
N ASN A 250 -3.35 4.26 -6.38
CA ASN A 250 -4.33 5.02 -5.59
C ASN A 250 -3.69 6.02 -4.64
N SER A 251 -2.64 5.65 -3.91
CA SER A 251 -1.96 6.56 -2.99
C SER A 251 -1.10 7.60 -3.72
N THR A 252 -0.48 7.24 -4.84
CA THR A 252 0.27 8.18 -5.69
C THR A 252 -0.69 9.18 -6.36
N PHE A 253 -1.82 8.71 -6.89
CA PHE A 253 -2.84 9.61 -7.44
C PHE A 253 -3.42 10.55 -6.36
N THR A 254 -3.58 10.07 -5.13
CA THR A 254 -3.94 10.92 -3.99
C THR A 254 -2.87 11.98 -3.74
N THR A 255 -1.59 11.64 -3.85
CA THR A 255 -0.48 12.60 -3.76
C THR A 255 -0.63 13.71 -4.82
N HIS A 256 -0.89 13.36 -6.07
CA HIS A 256 -1.14 14.34 -7.14
C HIS A 256 -2.33 15.23 -6.84
N VAL A 257 -3.50 14.62 -6.50
CA VAL A 257 -4.73 15.36 -6.20
C VAL A 257 -4.50 16.38 -5.09
N VAL A 258 -3.89 15.98 -4.00
CA VAL A 258 -3.69 16.83 -2.82
C VAL A 258 -2.58 17.86 -3.09
N SER A 259 -1.49 17.47 -3.76
CA SER A 259 -0.41 18.40 -4.15
C SER A 259 -0.89 19.49 -5.09
N SER A 260 -1.78 19.17 -6.04
CA SER A 260 -2.35 20.13 -7.00
C SER A 260 -3.17 21.26 -6.35
N SER A 261 -3.56 21.10 -5.09
CA SER A 261 -4.22 22.17 -4.31
C SER A 261 -3.26 23.18 -3.71
N GLY A 262 -1.94 22.94 -3.77
CA GLY A 262 -0.92 23.79 -3.18
C GLY A 262 -0.74 23.60 -1.66
N THR A 263 -1.18 22.48 -1.08
CA THR A 263 -1.01 22.19 0.35
C THR A 263 0.43 21.82 0.70
N ASP A 264 0.71 21.81 2.00
CA ASP A 264 2.00 21.43 2.57
C ASP A 264 2.37 19.95 2.34
N THR A 265 3.65 19.60 2.54
CA THR A 265 4.17 18.25 2.31
C THR A 265 3.63 17.24 3.33
N TYR A 266 3.47 17.63 4.58
CA TYR A 266 3.00 16.73 5.65
C TYR A 266 1.56 16.30 5.40
N SER A 267 0.69 17.25 4.99
CA SER A 267 -0.69 16.97 4.62
C SER A 267 -0.79 16.08 3.38
N ALA A 268 0.04 16.31 2.36
CA ALA A 268 0.08 15.48 1.16
C ALA A 268 0.50 14.03 1.48
N VAL A 269 1.56 13.85 2.26
CA VAL A 269 2.03 12.51 2.68
C VAL A 269 1.01 11.83 3.60
N ALA A 270 0.39 12.55 4.53
CA ALA A 270 -0.65 11.99 5.40
C ALA A 270 -1.88 11.52 4.60
N ALA A 271 -2.28 12.24 3.55
CA ALA A 271 -3.35 11.82 2.64
C ALA A 271 -2.97 10.54 1.88
N SER A 272 -1.73 10.43 1.41
CA SER A 272 -1.20 9.24 0.74
C SER A 272 -1.15 8.03 1.67
N LEU A 273 -0.74 8.23 2.93
CA LEU A 273 -0.82 7.22 3.99
C LEU A 273 -2.26 6.78 4.26
N SER A 274 -3.22 7.71 4.25
CA SER A 274 -4.65 7.41 4.41
C SER A 274 -5.17 6.51 3.29
N SER A 275 -4.78 6.80 2.06
CA SER A 275 -5.10 5.99 0.89
C SER A 275 -4.49 4.58 1.01
N LEU A 276 -3.20 4.48 1.36
CA LEU A 276 -2.51 3.20 1.49
C LEU A 276 -3.05 2.35 2.65
N LYS A 277 -3.50 2.97 3.75
CA LYS A 277 -4.09 2.27 4.89
C LYS A 277 -5.35 1.48 4.52
N GLY A 278 -6.05 1.85 3.47
CA GLY A 278 -7.29 1.19 3.06
C GLY A 278 -7.09 -0.30 2.72
N PRO A 279 -7.98 -1.21 3.18
CA PRO A 279 -7.79 -2.66 3.00
C PRO A 279 -7.81 -3.10 1.54
N ARG A 280 -8.35 -2.28 0.65
CA ARG A 280 -8.34 -2.54 -0.81
C ARG A 280 -7.05 -2.08 -1.50
N HIS A 281 -6.12 -1.46 -0.77
CA HIS A 281 -4.84 -0.99 -1.30
C HIS A 281 -3.67 -1.63 -0.55
N GLY A 282 -3.32 -1.18 0.64
CA GLY A 282 -2.14 -1.68 1.38
C GLY A 282 -2.39 -2.88 2.29
N GLY A 283 -3.62 -3.40 2.37
CA GLY A 283 -3.96 -4.52 3.26
C GLY A 283 -3.92 -5.90 2.61
N ALA A 284 -3.52 -6.02 1.34
CA ALA A 284 -3.62 -7.28 0.60
C ALA A 284 -2.67 -8.35 1.13
N ASN A 285 -1.44 -7.99 1.51
CA ASN A 285 -0.46 -8.93 2.06
C ASN A 285 -0.90 -9.57 3.39
N LEU A 286 -1.58 -8.83 4.27
CA LEU A 286 -2.16 -9.40 5.48
C LEU A 286 -3.25 -10.43 5.16
N LYS A 287 -4.09 -10.16 4.16
CA LYS A 287 -5.10 -11.10 3.71
C LYS A 287 -4.51 -12.36 3.07
N VAL A 288 -3.38 -12.23 2.39
CA VAL A 288 -2.62 -13.39 1.90
C VAL A 288 -2.16 -14.26 3.07
N MET A 289 -1.58 -13.66 4.12
CA MET A 289 -1.13 -14.39 5.30
C MET A 289 -2.28 -15.11 6.02
N GLU A 290 -3.40 -14.42 6.26
CA GLU A 290 -4.60 -15.01 6.86
C GLU A 290 -5.14 -16.18 6.01
N MET A 291 -5.08 -16.06 4.69
CA MET A 291 -5.50 -17.12 3.77
C MET A 291 -4.55 -18.33 3.85
N PHE A 292 -3.24 -18.11 3.91
CA PHE A 292 -2.28 -19.22 4.06
C PHE A 292 -2.41 -19.91 5.40
N GLU A 293 -2.55 -19.20 6.50
CA GLU A 293 -2.86 -19.77 7.81
C GLU A 293 -4.12 -20.66 7.76
N ASN A 294 -5.15 -20.17 7.08
CA ASN A 294 -6.38 -20.93 6.88
C ASN A 294 -6.20 -22.17 5.97
N ILE A 295 -5.34 -22.10 4.94
CA ILE A 295 -4.99 -23.26 4.11
C ILE A 295 -4.22 -24.30 4.94
N GLU A 296 -3.22 -23.86 5.72
CA GLU A 296 -2.41 -24.72 6.58
C GLU A 296 -3.24 -25.49 7.62
N GLU A 297 -4.27 -24.85 8.18
CA GLU A 297 -5.19 -25.45 9.14
C GLU A 297 -6.15 -26.47 8.52
N ASN A 298 -6.50 -26.31 7.23
CA ASN A 298 -7.58 -27.08 6.61
C ASN A 298 -7.13 -28.06 5.52
N VAL A 299 -5.87 -28.01 5.09
CA VAL A 299 -5.27 -28.94 4.13
C VAL A 299 -4.28 -29.83 4.87
N THR A 300 -4.53 -31.14 4.86
CA THR A 300 -3.72 -32.10 5.65
C THR A 300 -2.40 -32.43 4.96
N ASN A 301 -2.41 -32.58 3.65
CA ASN A 301 -1.23 -32.89 2.85
C ASN A 301 -0.96 -31.78 1.83
N TRP A 302 0.01 -30.92 2.13
CA TRP A 302 0.38 -29.81 1.27
C TRP A 302 1.08 -30.22 -0.04
N GLU A 303 1.51 -31.49 -0.13
CA GLU A 303 2.11 -32.06 -1.36
C GLU A 303 1.04 -32.65 -2.29
N ASP A 304 -0.20 -32.85 -1.81
CA ASP A 304 -1.32 -33.33 -2.63
C ASP A 304 -1.99 -32.15 -3.36
N GLU A 305 -1.66 -32.01 -4.64
CA GLU A 305 -2.24 -30.98 -5.49
C GLU A 305 -3.77 -31.07 -5.62
N ASN A 306 -4.35 -32.25 -5.49
CA ASN A 306 -5.81 -32.43 -5.60
C ASN A 306 -6.50 -31.91 -4.33
N GLU A 307 -5.91 -32.14 -3.16
CA GLU A 307 -6.41 -31.59 -1.90
C GLU A 307 -6.34 -30.07 -1.92
N LEU A 308 -5.18 -29.50 -2.30
CA LEU A 308 -5.01 -28.04 -2.47
C LEU A 308 -6.02 -27.46 -3.47
N ARG A 309 -6.15 -28.07 -4.64
CA ARG A 309 -7.10 -27.62 -5.68
C ARG A 309 -8.54 -27.63 -5.19
N THR A 310 -8.93 -28.67 -4.46
CA THR A 310 -10.26 -28.79 -3.87
C THR A 310 -10.50 -27.66 -2.87
N TYR A 311 -9.52 -27.39 -2.00
CA TYR A 311 -9.66 -26.33 -1.00
C TYR A 311 -9.71 -24.93 -1.63
N LEU A 312 -8.83 -24.63 -2.57
CA LEU A 312 -8.83 -23.36 -3.31
C LEU A 312 -10.14 -23.14 -4.10
N THR A 313 -10.74 -24.23 -4.59
CA THR A 313 -12.06 -24.17 -5.23
C THR A 313 -13.16 -23.79 -4.23
N LYS A 314 -13.14 -24.34 -3.01
CA LYS A 314 -14.07 -23.94 -1.93
C LYS A 314 -13.94 -22.45 -1.58
N ILE A 315 -12.71 -21.91 -1.51
CA ILE A 315 -12.52 -20.46 -1.32
C ILE A 315 -13.20 -19.67 -2.44
N LEU A 316 -12.98 -20.07 -3.70
CA LEU A 316 -13.59 -19.42 -4.86
C LEU A 316 -15.12 -19.57 -4.89
N ASP A 317 -15.69 -20.64 -4.33
CA ASP A 317 -17.12 -20.91 -4.25
C ASP A 317 -17.80 -20.28 -3.01
N ARG A 318 -17.03 -19.55 -2.18
CA ARG A 318 -17.47 -18.91 -0.93
C ARG A 318 -17.81 -19.90 0.18
N GLU A 319 -17.27 -21.10 0.12
CA GLU A 319 -17.50 -22.17 1.08
C GLU A 319 -16.38 -22.29 2.13
N ALA A 320 -15.29 -21.53 1.95
CA ALA A 320 -14.16 -21.54 2.85
C ALA A 320 -13.57 -20.14 3.03
N PHE A 321 -12.72 -19.98 4.04
CA PHE A 321 -12.04 -18.76 4.44
C PHE A 321 -13.04 -17.64 4.76
N ASP A 322 -12.94 -16.46 4.12
CA ASP A 322 -13.72 -15.27 4.43
C ASP A 322 -14.98 -15.10 3.55
N GLY A 323 -15.30 -16.07 2.69
CA GLY A 323 -16.49 -16.06 1.84
C GLY A 323 -16.50 -14.97 0.75
N THR A 324 -15.38 -14.27 0.49
CA THR A 324 -15.31 -13.20 -0.52
C THR A 324 -15.18 -13.71 -1.95
N CYS A 325 -14.92 -15.00 -2.17
CA CYS A 325 -14.62 -15.58 -3.48
C CYS A 325 -13.28 -15.08 -4.08
N LEU A 326 -12.34 -14.69 -3.22
CA LEU A 326 -11.03 -14.18 -3.64
C LEU A 326 -9.92 -15.09 -3.11
N ILE A 327 -8.97 -15.43 -3.99
CA ILE A 327 -7.65 -15.90 -3.59
C ILE A 327 -6.75 -14.65 -3.60
N TYR A 328 -6.39 -14.21 -2.41
CA TYR A 328 -5.62 -12.97 -2.23
C TYR A 328 -4.21 -13.13 -2.78
N GLY A 329 -3.62 -12.04 -3.23
CA GLY A 329 -2.32 -12.04 -3.87
C GLY A 329 -2.33 -12.52 -5.33
N MET A 330 -3.50 -12.91 -5.88
CA MET A 330 -3.66 -13.36 -7.27
C MET A 330 -4.35 -12.30 -8.12
N GLY A 331 -3.74 -11.98 -9.27
CA GLY A 331 -4.22 -10.98 -10.22
C GLY A 331 -3.70 -9.57 -9.95
N HIS A 332 -3.65 -8.77 -10.99
CA HIS A 332 -3.21 -7.38 -10.95
C HIS A 332 -3.99 -6.53 -11.95
N ALA A 333 -4.09 -5.23 -11.68
CA ALA A 333 -4.83 -4.29 -12.55
C ALA A 333 -4.15 -4.04 -13.91
N VAL A 334 -2.83 -4.24 -13.99
CA VAL A 334 -2.01 -4.01 -15.20
C VAL A 334 -1.36 -5.31 -15.68
N TYR A 335 -0.66 -6.01 -14.80
CA TYR A 335 0.05 -7.24 -15.15
C TYR A 335 -0.89 -8.40 -15.39
N THR A 336 -0.66 -9.12 -16.49
CA THR A 336 -1.50 -10.27 -16.90
C THR A 336 -0.74 -11.59 -16.80
N LEU A 337 0.51 -11.64 -17.31
CA LEU A 337 1.31 -12.86 -17.36
C LEU A 337 2.21 -13.02 -16.14
N SER A 338 2.87 -11.94 -15.72
CA SER A 338 3.74 -11.93 -14.53
C SER A 338 3.78 -10.53 -13.91
N ASP A 339 3.94 -10.43 -12.59
CA ASP A 339 4.33 -9.21 -11.88
C ASP A 339 5.84 -9.29 -11.61
N PRO A 340 6.68 -8.41 -12.18
CA PRO A 340 8.13 -8.50 -12.05
C PRO A 340 8.58 -8.40 -10.59
N ARG A 341 7.82 -7.69 -9.75
CA ARG A 341 8.11 -7.58 -8.31
C ARG A 341 7.89 -8.90 -7.59
N CYS A 342 6.81 -9.61 -7.95
CA CYS A 342 6.51 -10.93 -7.40
C CYS A 342 7.60 -11.94 -7.81
N VAL A 343 8.00 -11.94 -9.07
CA VAL A 343 9.05 -12.85 -9.59
C VAL A 343 10.36 -12.64 -8.84
N ILE A 344 10.80 -11.40 -8.69
CA ILE A 344 12.05 -11.07 -7.98
C ILE A 344 11.93 -11.44 -6.49
N LEU A 345 10.85 -11.04 -5.82
CA LEU A 345 10.68 -11.31 -4.40
C LEU A 345 10.61 -12.81 -4.10
N LYS A 346 10.02 -13.62 -5.00
CA LYS A 346 9.98 -15.07 -4.92
C LYS A 346 11.38 -15.68 -4.87
N GLU A 347 12.34 -15.19 -5.68
CA GLU A 347 13.73 -15.66 -5.66
C GLU A 347 14.40 -15.40 -4.31
N TYR A 348 14.18 -14.22 -3.73
CA TYR A 348 14.70 -13.88 -2.41
C TYR A 348 13.97 -14.65 -1.30
N ALA A 349 12.66 -14.87 -1.42
CA ALA A 349 11.90 -15.71 -0.50
C ALA A 349 12.43 -17.14 -0.47
N LYS A 350 12.81 -17.71 -1.62
CA LYS A 350 13.45 -19.03 -1.72
C LYS A 350 14.78 -19.09 -0.98
N LYS A 351 15.66 -18.09 -1.20
CA LYS A 351 16.97 -18.03 -0.51
C LYS A 351 16.78 -17.90 1.01
N LEU A 352 15.87 -17.02 1.43
CA LEU A 352 15.60 -16.79 2.85
C LEU A 352 14.92 -17.99 3.52
N SER A 353 14.01 -18.70 2.83
CA SER A 353 13.35 -19.90 3.37
C SER A 353 14.37 -21.01 3.67
N ALA A 354 15.41 -21.17 2.84
CA ALA A 354 16.50 -22.10 3.09
C ALA A 354 17.32 -21.70 4.34
N GLU A 355 17.62 -20.40 4.53
CA GLU A 355 18.31 -19.91 5.73
C GLU A 355 17.47 -20.10 7.01
N LYS A 356 16.14 -19.93 6.89
CA LYS A 356 15.21 -20.04 8.02
C LYS A 356 14.60 -21.43 8.22
N HIS A 357 15.00 -22.43 7.44
CA HIS A 357 14.46 -23.80 7.48
C HIS A 357 12.95 -23.88 7.27
N ARG A 358 12.43 -23.03 6.35
CA ARG A 358 11.02 -22.94 5.99
C ARG A 358 10.75 -23.33 4.51
N GLU A 359 11.53 -24.23 3.95
CA GLU A 359 11.44 -24.66 2.55
C GLU A 359 10.10 -25.36 2.25
N LYS A 360 9.53 -26.07 3.22
CA LYS A 360 8.22 -26.71 3.06
C LYS A 360 7.09 -25.71 2.88
N GLU A 361 7.11 -24.62 3.66
CA GLU A 361 6.15 -23.53 3.51
C GLU A 361 6.34 -22.82 2.18
N PHE A 362 7.60 -22.56 1.77
CA PHE A 362 7.88 -21.99 0.46
C PHE A 362 7.32 -22.87 -0.67
N ALA A 363 7.47 -24.19 -0.60
CA ALA A 363 6.91 -25.13 -1.57
C ALA A 363 5.36 -25.09 -1.60
N LEU A 364 4.70 -24.88 -0.44
CA LEU A 364 3.27 -24.65 -0.37
C LEU A 364 2.88 -23.37 -1.13
N TYR A 365 3.62 -22.27 -0.93
CA TYR A 365 3.38 -21.02 -1.67
C TYR A 365 3.51 -21.22 -3.19
N GLU A 366 4.54 -21.93 -3.66
CA GLU A 366 4.71 -22.24 -5.09
C GLU A 366 3.54 -23.08 -5.65
N SER A 367 3.09 -24.09 -4.90
CA SER A 367 1.97 -24.95 -5.28
C SER A 367 0.65 -24.16 -5.34
N VAL A 368 0.39 -23.34 -4.32
CA VAL A 368 -0.81 -22.48 -4.28
C VAL A 368 -0.79 -21.45 -5.40
N GLU A 369 0.33 -20.79 -5.68
CA GLU A 369 0.47 -19.84 -6.79
C GLU A 369 0.03 -20.47 -8.12
N ARG A 370 0.56 -21.62 -8.45
CA ARG A 370 0.28 -22.31 -9.70
C ARG A 370 -1.19 -22.80 -9.76
N ILE A 371 -1.65 -23.51 -8.74
CA ILE A 371 -2.99 -24.10 -8.71
C ILE A 371 -4.07 -23.01 -8.65
N ALA A 372 -3.85 -21.94 -7.86
CA ALA A 372 -4.79 -20.82 -7.78
C ALA A 372 -4.96 -20.11 -9.12
N GLY A 373 -3.85 -19.88 -9.85
CA GLY A 373 -3.90 -19.30 -11.20
C GLY A 373 -4.78 -20.08 -12.15
N GLU A 374 -4.65 -21.40 -12.13
CA GLU A 374 -5.48 -22.33 -12.94
C GLU A 374 -6.95 -22.33 -12.49
N CYS A 375 -7.22 -22.40 -11.19
CA CYS A 375 -8.59 -22.42 -10.65
C CYS A 375 -9.35 -21.12 -10.97
N ILE A 376 -8.70 -19.97 -10.81
CA ILE A 376 -9.28 -18.66 -11.16
C ILE A 376 -9.56 -18.59 -12.66
N ALA A 377 -8.60 -18.99 -13.50
CA ALA A 377 -8.76 -18.98 -14.95
C ALA A 377 -9.95 -19.86 -15.38
N ARG A 378 -10.06 -21.07 -14.83
CA ARG A 378 -11.20 -21.98 -15.10
C ARG A 378 -12.53 -21.35 -14.68
N LYS A 379 -12.61 -20.81 -13.46
CA LYS A 379 -13.85 -20.20 -12.94
C LYS A 379 -14.28 -18.97 -13.74
N ARG A 380 -13.34 -18.14 -14.14
CA ARG A 380 -13.60 -16.92 -14.91
C ARG A 380 -13.59 -17.13 -16.42
N ARG A 381 -13.39 -18.36 -16.89
CA ARG A 381 -13.27 -18.72 -18.31
C ARG A 381 -12.20 -17.93 -19.06
N LEU A 382 -11.05 -17.73 -18.42
CA LEU A 382 -9.90 -17.07 -19.01
C LEU A 382 -9.07 -18.06 -19.82
N LEU A 383 -8.42 -17.58 -20.88
CA LEU A 383 -7.55 -18.39 -21.73
C LEU A 383 -6.20 -18.73 -21.09
N LYS A 384 -5.76 -17.94 -20.11
CA LYS A 384 -4.46 -18.10 -19.43
C LYS A 384 -4.66 -18.04 -17.91
N PRO A 385 -3.80 -18.69 -17.12
CA PRO A 385 -3.74 -18.54 -15.68
C PRO A 385 -3.56 -17.09 -15.26
N VAL A 386 -4.06 -16.75 -14.07
CA VAL A 386 -3.88 -15.43 -13.46
C VAL A 386 -2.57 -15.45 -12.68
N CYS A 387 -1.70 -14.45 -12.87
CA CYS A 387 -0.43 -14.34 -12.17
C CYS A 387 -0.59 -13.87 -10.71
N ALA A 388 0.36 -14.26 -9.86
CA ALA A 388 0.52 -13.68 -8.54
C ALA A 388 1.05 -12.23 -8.64
N ASN A 389 0.69 -11.40 -7.67
CA ASN A 389 1.24 -10.05 -7.49
C ASN A 389 2.23 -10.01 -6.32
N VAL A 390 2.86 -8.86 -6.08
CA VAL A 390 3.90 -8.70 -5.06
C VAL A 390 3.42 -9.08 -3.65
N ASP A 391 2.14 -8.88 -3.33
CA ASP A 391 1.58 -9.17 -2.00
C ASP A 391 1.54 -10.66 -1.70
N PHE A 392 1.59 -11.53 -2.72
CA PHE A 392 1.55 -12.98 -2.55
C PHE A 392 2.75 -13.50 -1.74
N TYR A 393 3.95 -13.00 -1.98
CA TYR A 393 5.16 -13.42 -1.27
C TYR A 393 5.61 -12.44 -0.18
N SER A 394 5.18 -11.18 -0.21
CA SER A 394 5.71 -10.16 0.70
C SER A 394 5.42 -10.47 2.17
N GLY A 395 4.22 -10.95 2.48
CA GLY A 395 3.87 -11.33 3.85
C GLY A 395 4.73 -12.50 4.38
N PHE A 396 4.97 -13.52 3.55
CA PHE A 396 5.84 -14.64 3.90
C PHE A 396 7.29 -14.20 4.13
N VAL A 397 7.81 -13.33 3.27
CA VAL A 397 9.14 -12.73 3.44
C VAL A 397 9.21 -11.96 4.76
N TYR A 398 8.23 -11.12 5.05
CA TYR A 398 8.21 -10.33 6.29
C TYR A 398 8.12 -11.21 7.53
N ALA A 399 7.35 -12.30 7.49
CA ALA A 399 7.30 -13.28 8.57
C ALA A 399 8.66 -13.95 8.83
N MET A 400 9.40 -14.30 7.76
CA MET A 400 10.75 -14.87 7.88
C MET A 400 11.79 -13.86 8.39
N LEU A 401 11.60 -12.57 8.12
CA LEU A 401 12.41 -11.47 8.67
C LEU A 401 12.04 -11.12 10.12
N GLY A 402 11.10 -11.83 10.75
CA GLY A 402 10.63 -11.51 12.10
C GLY A 402 9.85 -10.20 12.21
N LEU A 403 9.38 -9.65 11.09
CA LEU A 403 8.53 -8.47 11.09
C LEU A 403 7.13 -8.83 11.61
N PRO A 404 6.57 -8.09 12.56
CA PRO A 404 5.20 -8.31 13.03
C PRO A 404 4.18 -7.84 11.97
N LYS A 405 3.01 -8.50 11.98
CA LYS A 405 1.92 -8.20 11.02
C LYS A 405 1.49 -6.73 11.03
N GLU A 406 1.57 -6.07 12.19
CA GLU A 406 1.25 -4.65 12.37
C GLU A 406 2.15 -3.72 11.55
N LEU A 407 3.35 -4.17 11.17
CA LEU A 407 4.32 -3.40 10.40
C LEU A 407 4.29 -3.70 8.89
N TYR A 408 3.51 -4.65 8.38
CA TYR A 408 3.51 -5.00 6.96
C TYR A 408 3.12 -3.82 6.05
N THR A 409 1.98 -3.18 6.32
CA THR A 409 1.58 -1.97 5.60
C THR A 409 2.49 -0.76 5.88
N PRO A 410 2.94 -0.51 7.12
CA PRO A 410 3.99 0.48 7.40
C PRO A 410 5.29 0.31 6.61
N ILE A 411 5.80 -0.91 6.45
CA ILE A 411 6.99 -1.17 5.61
C ILE A 411 6.73 -0.76 4.15
N PHE A 412 5.55 -1.07 3.64
CA PHE A 412 5.14 -0.58 2.32
C PHE A 412 5.12 0.95 2.26
N ALA A 413 4.60 1.63 3.29
CA ALA A 413 4.58 3.09 3.35
C ALA A 413 5.98 3.72 3.43
N ILE A 414 6.89 3.12 4.22
CA ILE A 414 8.30 3.52 4.34
C ILE A 414 9.01 3.47 2.98
N SER A 415 8.69 2.48 2.19
CA SER A 415 9.21 2.37 0.83
C SER A 415 8.58 3.41 -0.10
N ARG A 416 7.25 3.46 -0.13
CA ARG A 416 6.47 4.24 -1.10
C ARG A 416 6.61 5.75 -0.92
N ILE A 417 7.04 6.23 0.24
CA ILE A 417 7.26 7.67 0.44
C ILE A 417 8.29 8.25 -0.53
N SER A 418 9.27 7.45 -0.98
CA SER A 418 10.23 7.87 -2.03
C SER A 418 9.50 8.22 -3.33
N GLY A 419 8.61 7.34 -3.79
CA GLY A 419 7.77 7.58 -4.97
C GLY A 419 6.80 8.75 -4.76
N TRP A 420 6.09 8.81 -3.63
CA TRP A 420 5.18 9.94 -3.36
C TRP A 420 5.92 11.29 -3.35
N SER A 421 7.13 11.32 -2.79
CA SER A 421 7.95 12.54 -2.77
C SER A 421 8.38 12.95 -4.17
N ALA A 422 8.79 11.99 -5.02
CA ALA A 422 9.17 12.25 -6.39
C ALA A 422 7.97 12.78 -7.20
N HIS A 423 6.81 12.13 -7.12
CA HIS A 423 5.59 12.57 -7.80
C HIS A 423 5.09 13.94 -7.30
N ARG A 424 5.24 14.24 -6.00
CA ARG A 424 4.91 15.56 -5.46
C ARG A 424 5.83 16.64 -6.03
N ILE A 425 7.14 16.38 -6.09
CA ILE A 425 8.10 17.31 -6.67
C ILE A 425 7.81 17.51 -8.18
N GLU A 426 7.54 16.42 -8.91
CA GLU A 426 7.15 16.47 -10.33
C GLU A 426 5.91 17.37 -10.55
N GLU A 427 4.85 17.20 -9.71
CA GLU A 427 3.64 18.02 -9.78
C GLU A 427 3.93 19.52 -9.57
N LEU A 428 4.81 19.84 -8.62
CA LEU A 428 5.16 21.24 -8.30
C LEU A 428 6.10 21.84 -9.35
N VAL A 429 7.05 21.09 -9.87
CA VAL A 429 7.97 21.55 -10.93
C VAL A 429 7.23 21.87 -12.23
N ASN A 430 6.18 21.09 -12.54
CA ASN A 430 5.37 21.27 -13.75
C ASN A 430 4.22 22.28 -13.55
N GLU A 431 4.15 22.98 -12.42
CA GLU A 431 3.11 23.96 -12.12
C GLU A 431 1.68 23.40 -12.38
N GLY A 432 1.44 22.19 -11.92
CA GLY A 432 0.23 21.43 -12.18
C GLY A 432 -1.06 22.21 -11.84
N LYS A 433 -2.09 22.05 -12.65
CA LYS A 433 -3.40 22.64 -12.37
C LYS A 433 -4.13 21.80 -11.33
N ILE A 434 -4.93 22.46 -10.48
CA ILE A 434 -5.78 21.76 -9.52
C ILE A 434 -6.63 20.68 -10.20
N ILE A 435 -6.47 19.43 -9.74
CA ILE A 435 -7.19 18.26 -10.26
C ILE A 435 -8.64 18.35 -9.80
N ARG A 436 -9.54 18.62 -10.72
CA ARG A 436 -10.96 18.83 -10.47
C ARG A 436 -11.82 18.09 -11.51
N PRO A 437 -12.07 16.79 -11.32
CA PRO A 437 -12.92 16.04 -12.25
C PRO A 437 -14.38 16.52 -12.20
N ALA A 438 -15.13 16.35 -13.29
CA ALA A 438 -16.53 16.64 -13.36
C ALA A 438 -17.37 15.56 -12.67
N TYR A 439 -18.41 15.96 -11.96
CA TYR A 439 -19.43 15.09 -11.38
C TYR A 439 -20.81 15.46 -11.91
N LYS A 440 -21.59 14.46 -12.33
CA LYS A 440 -22.98 14.67 -12.79
C LYS A 440 -23.92 14.52 -11.61
N TYR A 441 -24.68 15.58 -11.31
CA TYR A 441 -25.79 15.50 -10.38
C TYR A 441 -26.97 14.78 -11.04
N VAL A 442 -27.41 13.69 -10.42
CA VAL A 442 -28.50 12.83 -10.93
C VAL A 442 -29.76 12.89 -10.04
N GLY A 443 -29.77 13.70 -8.99
CA GLY A 443 -30.93 13.92 -8.16
C GLY A 443 -31.93 14.94 -8.75
N HIS A 444 -33.04 15.16 -8.08
CA HIS A 444 -34.04 16.16 -8.47
C HIS A 444 -33.83 17.47 -7.71
N HIS A 445 -33.87 18.59 -8.43
CA HIS A 445 -33.95 19.91 -7.80
C HIS A 445 -35.33 20.08 -7.12
N ARG A 446 -35.32 20.52 -5.88
CA ARG A 446 -36.53 20.68 -5.08
C ARG A 446 -36.59 22.08 -4.47
N PRO A 447 -37.78 22.72 -4.39
CA PRO A 447 -37.93 23.98 -3.67
C PRO A 447 -37.73 23.75 -2.17
N TYR A 448 -37.29 24.78 -1.48
CA TYR A 448 -37.25 24.77 -0.02
C TYR A 448 -38.66 24.72 0.55
N VAL A 449 -38.88 23.84 1.54
CA VAL A 449 -40.14 23.73 2.28
C VAL A 449 -39.90 24.16 3.72
N ALA A 450 -40.68 25.10 4.24
CA ALA A 450 -40.59 25.55 5.63
C ALA A 450 -40.82 24.36 6.60
N ILE A 451 -40.18 24.39 7.76
CA ILE A 451 -40.15 23.25 8.67
C ILE A 451 -41.55 22.81 9.13
N GLU A 452 -42.43 23.76 9.31
CA GLU A 452 -43.81 23.55 9.78
C GLU A 452 -44.68 22.82 8.73
N ARG A 453 -44.23 22.81 7.46
CA ARG A 453 -44.95 22.17 6.34
C ARG A 453 -44.29 20.83 5.91
N ARG A 454 -43.23 20.41 6.60
CA ARG A 454 -42.53 19.14 6.25
C ARG A 454 -43.31 17.96 6.80
N THR A 455 -43.46 16.94 5.99
CA THR A 455 -43.97 15.63 6.41
C THR A 455 -42.83 14.68 6.69
N PRO A 456 -42.96 13.77 7.68
CA PRO A 456 -41.97 12.75 7.91
C PRO A 456 -41.67 11.91 6.66
N ARG A 457 -40.43 11.59 6.44
CA ARG A 457 -40.02 10.70 5.35
C ARG A 457 -40.57 9.29 5.59
N LYS A 458 -41.29 8.71 4.61
CA LYS A 458 -41.67 7.30 4.65
C LYS A 458 -40.42 6.46 4.37
N THR A 459 -40.04 5.58 5.29
CA THR A 459 -39.00 4.58 5.06
C THR A 459 -39.55 3.44 4.24
N SER A 460 -38.72 2.84 3.37
CA SER A 460 -39.10 1.73 2.48
C SER A 460 -39.63 0.47 3.22
N HIS A 461 -39.46 0.41 4.54
CA HIS A 461 -39.93 -0.71 5.38
C HIS A 461 -41.38 -0.59 5.87
N SER A 462 -42.10 0.47 5.53
CA SER A 462 -43.50 0.63 5.94
C SER A 462 -44.54 -0.08 5.04
N PHE A 463 -44.10 -0.92 4.11
CA PHE A 463 -45.02 -1.62 3.17
C PHE A 463 -45.23 -3.13 3.46
N SER A 464 -44.88 -3.60 4.65
CA SER A 464 -45.15 -4.99 5.03
C SER A 464 -46.01 -5.11 6.28
N ASN A 465 -47.19 -4.51 6.29
CA ASN A 465 -48.33 -4.87 7.13
C ASN A 465 -49.59 -4.33 6.51
N ASN A 466 -50.15 -5.07 5.57
CA ASN A 466 -51.59 -5.18 5.31
C ASN A 466 -51.85 -6.51 4.56
#